data_d72101f00c9af1b13999e8ada12791f6
#
_entry.id   d72101f00c9af1b13999e8ada12791f6
#
_cell.length_a   1.000
_cell.length_b   1.000
_cell.length_c   1.000
_cell.angle_alpha   90.00
_cell.angle_beta   90.00
_cell.angle_gamma   90.00
#
_symmetry.space_group_name_H-M   'P 1'
#
loop_
_entity.id
_entity.type
_entity.pdbx_description
1 polymer ?
#
loop_
_entity_poly.entity_id
_entity_poly.type
_entity_poly.pdbx_seq_one_letter_code
_entity_poly.pdbx_strand_id
1 'polypeptide(L)'
;MTAEAAADAMGTPTPSGTLWASEHEARWSDALAGYDAAIASVPSGRLVEHDAWYRTELPALIASRRPGYVVHDEMVRITEWKMARGVWRAPNLVLVRGNTPDHVITASRLAAEQIPHLTKPVTALVALKGVGAATASALLAVMAPSVYPFFDEDVAAQVPQLGPVAWTNGYYAKYAAALRERSAQLSAVFGHAFTPVMVERALWATRRVATRSLPA
;
A
#
# COMPACT_ATOMS: atom_id res chain seq x y z
N MET A 1 50.13 22.44 -32.65
CA MET A 1 49.31 21.49 -33.42
C MET A 1 49.38 20.21 -32.63
N THR A 2 48.41 19.69 -32.03
CA THR A 2 47.00 19.43 -32.18
C THR A 2 46.48 19.00 -30.83
N ALA A 3 45.46 19.59 -30.33
CA ALA A 3 44.09 19.15 -30.36
C ALA A 3 43.87 17.87 -29.52
N GLU A 4 43.21 18.07 -28.38
CA GLU A 4 41.84 17.70 -28.23
C GLU A 4 41.56 16.24 -27.83
N ALA A 5 41.19 16.07 -26.61
CA ALA A 5 40.11 15.15 -26.28
C ALA A 5 39.46 15.55 -24.94
N ALA A 6 38.55 16.49 -24.99
CA ALA A 6 37.52 16.61 -23.94
C ALA A 6 36.59 15.42 -24.12
N ALA A 7 36.73 14.40 -23.30
CA ALA A 7 35.75 13.34 -23.19
C ALA A 7 34.55 13.88 -22.40
N ASP A 8 33.54 14.22 -23.17
CA ASP A 8 32.19 14.57 -22.78
C ASP A 8 31.63 13.55 -21.80
N ALA A 9 31.51 13.94 -20.54
CA ALA A 9 30.73 13.22 -19.55
C ALA A 9 29.25 13.44 -19.87
N MET A 10 28.72 12.67 -20.83
CA MET A 10 27.29 12.59 -21.08
C MET A 10 26.62 11.98 -19.86
N GLY A 11 26.19 12.86 -18.97
CA GLY A 11 25.25 12.51 -17.91
C GLY A 11 24.03 11.86 -18.54
N THR A 12 23.77 10.61 -18.18
CA THR A 12 22.54 9.92 -18.56
C THR A 12 21.34 10.81 -18.23
N PRO A 13 20.48 11.17 -19.19
CA PRO A 13 19.35 12.03 -18.91
C PRO A 13 18.43 11.33 -17.90
N THR A 14 18.14 11.99 -16.79
CA THR A 14 17.16 11.52 -15.82
C THR A 14 15.82 11.35 -16.55
N PRO A 15 15.20 10.16 -16.56
CA PRO A 15 13.96 9.95 -17.29
C PRO A 15 12.89 10.91 -16.78
N SER A 16 12.43 11.83 -17.63
CA SER A 16 11.31 12.73 -17.34
C SER A 16 10.02 11.92 -17.33
N GLY A 17 9.21 12.05 -16.26
CA GLY A 17 7.92 11.39 -16.14
C GLY A 17 7.64 10.86 -14.73
N THR A 18 6.37 10.54 -14.48
CA THR A 18 5.93 9.97 -13.20
C THR A 18 6.48 8.56 -13.01
N LEU A 19 6.61 8.11 -11.75
CA LEU A 19 7.01 6.73 -11.47
C LEU A 19 5.99 5.72 -12.06
N TRP A 20 4.70 6.06 -12.02
CA TRP A 20 3.64 5.22 -12.60
C TRP A 20 3.90 4.88 -14.09
N ALA A 21 4.38 5.81 -14.88
CA ALA A 21 4.64 5.61 -16.31
C ALA A 21 6.01 4.96 -16.61
N SER A 22 6.88 4.82 -15.61
CA SER A 22 8.25 4.36 -15.81
C SER A 22 8.37 2.83 -15.87
N GLU A 23 9.06 2.32 -16.87
CA GLU A 23 9.47 0.91 -16.99
C GLU A 23 10.93 0.67 -16.56
N HIS A 24 11.59 1.69 -16.01
CA HIS A 24 12.95 1.57 -15.51
C HIS A 24 12.96 0.97 -14.11
N GLU A 25 13.49 -0.24 -13.97
CA GLU A 25 13.54 -1.00 -12.71
C GLU A 25 14.24 -0.22 -11.58
N ALA A 26 15.35 0.44 -11.89
CA ALA A 26 16.11 1.22 -10.91
C ALA A 26 15.25 2.27 -10.21
N ARG A 27 14.34 2.97 -10.93
CA ARG A 27 13.46 3.97 -10.33
C ARG A 27 12.48 3.36 -9.32
N TRP A 28 11.97 2.18 -9.60
CA TRP A 28 11.06 1.46 -8.70
C TRP A 28 11.81 0.90 -7.48
N SER A 29 13.02 0.37 -7.71
CA SER A 29 13.89 -0.14 -6.65
C SER A 29 14.33 0.97 -5.69
N ASP A 30 14.72 2.13 -6.22
CA ASP A 30 15.10 3.31 -5.43
C ASP A 30 13.91 3.82 -4.61
N ALA A 31 12.71 3.87 -5.20
CA ALA A 31 11.50 4.27 -4.51
C ALA A 31 11.16 3.30 -3.36
N LEU A 32 11.30 1.99 -3.57
CA LEU A 32 11.10 0.99 -2.52
C LEU A 32 12.16 1.08 -1.42
N ALA A 33 13.43 1.28 -1.78
CA ALA A 33 14.51 1.49 -0.82
C ALA A 33 14.28 2.74 0.04
N GLY A 34 13.65 3.76 -0.53
CA GLY A 34 13.28 4.99 0.19
C GLY A 34 12.06 4.85 1.13
N TYR A 35 11.36 3.71 1.13
CA TYR A 35 10.10 3.55 1.88
C TYR A 35 10.27 3.75 3.39
N ASP A 36 11.29 3.17 4.01
CA ASP A 36 11.52 3.29 5.47
C ASP A 36 11.84 4.73 5.88
N ALA A 37 12.61 5.45 5.05
CA ALA A 37 12.86 6.88 5.26
C ALA A 37 11.57 7.71 5.10
N ALA A 38 10.70 7.35 4.17
CA ALA A 38 9.39 7.98 3.99
C ALA A 38 8.48 7.72 5.20
N ILE A 39 8.43 6.51 5.76
CA ILE A 39 7.72 6.17 7.00
C ILE A 39 8.24 7.02 8.18
N ALA A 40 9.56 7.09 8.36
CA ALA A 40 10.19 7.87 9.42
C ALA A 40 9.94 9.38 9.29
N SER A 41 9.63 9.87 8.09
CA SER A 41 9.37 11.29 7.82
C SER A 41 7.96 11.76 8.20
N VAL A 42 7.03 10.83 8.42
CA VAL A 42 5.66 11.16 8.84
C VAL A 42 5.68 11.66 10.30
N PRO A 43 5.08 12.83 10.61
CA PRO A 43 5.11 13.42 11.98
C PRO A 43 4.28 12.62 13.00
N SER A 44 4.07 11.35 12.80
CA SER A 44 3.38 10.43 13.71
C SER A 44 4.41 9.56 14.40
N GLY A 45 4.72 9.85 15.67
CA GLY A 45 5.73 9.13 16.43
C GLY A 45 5.46 7.62 16.62
N ARG A 46 4.29 7.14 16.20
CA ARG A 46 3.90 5.73 16.29
C ARG A 46 3.96 4.97 14.96
N LEU A 47 4.08 5.69 13.82
CA LEU A 47 3.98 5.03 12.52
C LEU A 47 5.13 4.05 12.30
N VAL A 48 6.34 4.38 12.68
CA VAL A 48 7.52 3.51 12.53
C VAL A 48 7.33 2.16 13.23
N GLU A 49 6.87 2.17 14.48
CA GLU A 49 6.60 0.96 15.26
C GLU A 49 5.44 0.15 14.67
N HIS A 50 4.33 0.83 14.34
CA HIS A 50 3.18 0.17 13.73
C HIS A 50 3.52 -0.45 12.37
N ASP A 51 4.32 0.24 11.55
CA ASP A 51 4.71 -0.24 10.22
C ASP A 51 5.67 -1.43 10.29
N ALA A 52 6.62 -1.41 11.23
CA ALA A 52 7.49 -2.55 11.48
C ALA A 52 6.67 -3.79 11.85
N TRP A 53 5.75 -3.69 12.82
CA TRP A 53 4.85 -4.78 13.19
C TRP A 53 3.97 -5.24 12.02
N TYR A 54 3.37 -4.31 11.30
CA TYR A 54 2.47 -4.59 10.18
C TYR A 54 3.16 -5.37 9.05
N ARG A 55 4.43 -5.08 8.80
CA ARG A 55 5.20 -5.74 7.72
C ARG A 55 5.91 -7.02 8.13
N THR A 56 6.18 -7.22 9.41
CA THR A 56 7.02 -8.35 9.89
C THR A 56 6.23 -9.36 10.73
N GLU A 57 5.60 -8.91 11.81
CA GLU A 57 4.95 -9.81 12.75
C GLU A 57 3.56 -10.24 12.31
N LEU A 58 2.73 -9.28 11.86
CA LEU A 58 1.35 -9.55 11.47
C LEU A 58 1.22 -10.62 10.37
N PRO A 59 2.04 -10.64 9.30
CA PRO A 59 1.99 -11.71 8.29
C PRO A 59 2.22 -13.09 8.90
N ALA A 60 3.18 -13.22 9.81
CA ALA A 60 3.49 -14.48 10.48
C ALA A 60 2.34 -14.94 11.40
N LEU A 61 1.71 -14.01 12.13
CA LEU A 61 0.55 -14.30 12.98
C LEU A 61 -0.64 -14.80 12.13
N ILE A 62 -0.94 -14.15 11.00
CA ILE A 62 -2.00 -14.59 10.09
C ILE A 62 -1.66 -15.95 9.49
N ALA A 63 -0.42 -16.15 9.03
CA ALA A 63 0.02 -17.40 8.41
C ALA A 63 0.01 -18.60 9.37
N SER A 64 0.11 -18.37 10.69
CA SER A 64 0.02 -19.43 11.71
C SER A 64 -1.39 -20.00 11.89
N ARG A 65 -2.42 -19.37 11.31
CA ARG A 65 -3.85 -19.71 11.45
C ARG A 65 -4.39 -20.31 10.13
N ARG A 66 -5.36 -21.22 10.24
CA ARG A 66 -5.97 -21.89 9.07
C ARG A 66 -7.51 -21.89 9.16
N PRO A 67 -8.29 -21.23 8.26
CA PRO A 67 -7.78 -20.22 7.32
C PRO A 67 -7.18 -19.03 8.07
N GLY A 68 -6.37 -18.19 7.38
CA GLY A 68 -5.80 -16.99 7.99
C GLY A 68 -6.87 -16.02 8.48
N TYR A 69 -6.69 -15.46 9.67
CA TYR A 69 -7.59 -14.45 10.25
C TYR A 69 -6.81 -13.52 11.18
N VAL A 70 -7.44 -12.43 11.57
CA VAL A 70 -6.93 -11.54 12.62
C VAL A 70 -7.84 -11.57 13.85
N VAL A 71 -7.26 -11.33 15.02
CA VAL A 71 -7.99 -11.12 16.27
C VAL A 71 -8.32 -9.64 16.46
N HIS A 72 -9.17 -9.34 17.46
CA HIS A 72 -9.67 -7.99 17.70
C HIS A 72 -8.55 -6.94 17.84
N ASP A 73 -7.55 -7.21 18.67
CA ASP A 73 -6.46 -6.27 18.93
C ASP A 73 -5.56 -6.03 17.70
N GLU A 74 -5.38 -7.07 16.87
CA GLU A 74 -4.68 -6.92 15.58
C GLU A 74 -5.47 -6.03 14.63
N MET A 75 -6.80 -6.17 14.56
CA MET A 75 -7.64 -5.31 13.73
C MET A 75 -7.63 -3.86 14.20
N VAL A 76 -7.61 -3.62 15.50
CA VAL A 76 -7.41 -2.29 16.09
C VAL A 76 -6.05 -1.74 15.67
N ARG A 77 -4.96 -2.51 15.82
CA ARG A 77 -3.60 -2.06 15.47
C ARG A 77 -3.42 -1.81 13.97
N ILE A 78 -4.04 -2.61 13.10
CA ILE A 78 -4.10 -2.35 11.65
C ILE A 78 -4.76 -1.00 11.36
N THR A 79 -5.85 -0.71 12.07
CA THR A 79 -6.57 0.55 11.93
C THR A 79 -5.73 1.74 12.40
N GLU A 80 -5.00 1.60 13.50
CA GLU A 80 -4.06 2.59 14.02
C GLU A 80 -2.90 2.84 13.04
N TRP A 81 -2.30 1.78 12.49
CA TRP A 81 -1.29 1.88 11.43
C TRP A 81 -1.80 2.68 10.23
N LYS A 82 -2.96 2.31 9.71
CA LYS A 82 -3.58 2.99 8.57
C LYS A 82 -3.84 4.47 8.86
N MET A 83 -4.31 4.80 10.05
CA MET A 83 -4.57 6.19 10.46
C MET A 83 -3.28 6.99 10.66
N ALA A 84 -2.25 6.38 11.24
CA ALA A 84 -0.94 7.02 11.44
C ALA A 84 -0.24 7.30 10.10
N ARG A 85 -0.46 6.48 9.08
CA ARG A 85 0.06 6.68 7.73
C ARG A 85 -0.66 7.80 6.95
N GLY A 86 -1.93 8.04 7.25
CA GLY A 86 -2.77 9.03 6.57
C GLY A 86 -3.42 10.01 7.55
N VAL A 87 -4.74 10.03 7.58
CA VAL A 87 -5.52 10.92 8.45
C VAL A 87 -6.04 10.17 9.67
N TRP A 88 -5.73 10.70 10.86
CA TRP A 88 -6.23 10.15 12.12
C TRP A 88 -7.71 10.47 12.32
N ARG A 89 -8.54 9.44 12.40
CA ARG A 89 -10.01 9.54 12.57
C ARG A 89 -10.44 8.81 13.84
N ALA A 90 -10.30 9.47 14.98
CA ALA A 90 -10.64 8.89 16.29
C ALA A 90 -12.03 8.25 16.38
N PRO A 91 -13.12 8.82 15.80
CA PRO A 91 -14.43 8.17 15.81
C PRO A 91 -14.45 6.78 15.15
N ASN A 92 -13.72 6.60 14.05
CA ASN A 92 -13.64 5.29 13.39
C ASN A 92 -12.93 4.25 14.27
N LEU A 93 -11.90 4.66 15.01
CA LEU A 93 -11.18 3.77 15.91
C LEU A 93 -12.10 3.30 17.07
N VAL A 94 -12.93 4.19 17.60
CA VAL A 94 -13.94 3.83 18.61
C VAL A 94 -14.90 2.77 18.06
N LEU A 95 -15.37 2.94 16.84
CA LEU A 95 -16.25 1.97 16.17
C LEU A 95 -15.56 0.62 15.98
N VAL A 96 -14.30 0.60 15.54
CA VAL A 96 -13.53 -0.64 15.36
C VAL A 96 -13.36 -1.37 16.68
N ARG A 97 -13.00 -0.66 17.75
CA ARG A 97 -12.88 -1.22 19.11
C ARG A 97 -14.19 -1.76 19.67
N GLY A 98 -15.32 -1.27 19.18
CA GLY A 98 -16.67 -1.73 19.56
C GLY A 98 -17.13 -3.00 18.84
N ASN A 99 -16.31 -3.65 17.99
CA ASN A 99 -16.61 -4.96 17.45
C ASN A 99 -16.27 -6.05 18.48
N THR A 100 -17.03 -7.14 18.48
CA THR A 100 -16.67 -8.28 19.33
C THR A 100 -15.53 -9.10 18.71
N PRO A 101 -14.70 -9.79 19.52
CA PRO A 101 -13.65 -10.67 19.01
C PRO A 101 -14.16 -11.67 17.97
N ASP A 102 -15.31 -12.29 18.20
CA ASP A 102 -15.90 -13.29 17.30
C ASP A 102 -16.31 -12.69 15.96
N HIS A 103 -16.83 -11.46 15.94
CA HIS A 103 -17.16 -10.78 14.69
C HIS A 103 -15.89 -10.50 13.86
N VAL A 104 -14.80 -10.07 14.50
CA VAL A 104 -13.53 -9.81 13.81
C VAL A 104 -12.97 -11.10 13.20
N ILE A 105 -12.93 -12.18 13.99
CA ILE A 105 -12.46 -13.49 13.53
C ILE A 105 -13.34 -14.00 12.38
N THR A 106 -14.64 -13.96 12.51
CA THR A 106 -15.58 -14.44 11.48
C THR A 106 -15.45 -13.66 10.19
N ALA A 107 -15.45 -12.32 10.26
CA ALA A 107 -15.31 -11.47 9.07
C ALA A 107 -13.96 -11.66 8.36
N SER A 108 -12.86 -11.78 9.11
CA SER A 108 -11.54 -11.96 8.54
C SER A 108 -11.32 -13.35 7.95
N ARG A 109 -11.89 -14.41 8.54
CA ARG A 109 -11.93 -15.76 7.95
C ARG A 109 -12.71 -15.78 6.65
N LEU A 110 -13.92 -15.21 6.66
CA LEU A 110 -14.74 -15.12 5.45
C LEU A 110 -14.03 -14.36 4.34
N ALA A 111 -13.30 -13.28 4.69
CA ALA A 111 -12.48 -12.56 3.72
C ALA A 111 -11.36 -13.43 3.14
N ALA A 112 -10.64 -14.19 3.99
CA ALA A 112 -9.58 -15.09 3.56
C ALA A 112 -10.09 -16.17 2.59
N GLU A 113 -11.26 -16.74 2.85
CA GLU A 113 -11.91 -17.75 1.99
C GLU A 113 -12.32 -17.20 0.62
N GLN A 114 -12.52 -15.88 0.51
CA GLN A 114 -12.90 -15.23 -0.75
C GLN A 114 -11.72 -14.72 -1.58
N ILE A 115 -10.48 -14.88 -1.13
CA ILE A 115 -9.28 -14.56 -1.92
C ILE A 115 -9.17 -15.55 -3.10
N PRO A 116 -8.92 -15.11 -4.35
CA PRO A 116 -8.45 -13.78 -4.78
C PRO A 116 -9.54 -12.85 -5.36
N HIS A 117 -10.79 -12.96 -4.94
CA HIS A 117 -11.89 -12.16 -5.51
C HIS A 117 -11.75 -10.68 -5.11
N LEU A 118 -11.84 -9.73 -6.07
CA LEU A 118 -11.53 -8.31 -5.81
C LEU A 118 -12.49 -7.60 -4.84
N THR A 119 -13.76 -7.99 -4.81
CA THR A 119 -14.79 -7.27 -4.03
C THR A 119 -15.30 -8.05 -2.83
N LYS A 120 -15.44 -9.37 -2.93
CA LYS A 120 -16.03 -10.19 -1.87
C LYS A 120 -15.29 -10.12 -0.53
N PRO A 121 -13.93 -10.22 -0.48
CA PRO A 121 -13.20 -10.07 0.78
C PRO A 121 -13.38 -8.69 1.41
N VAL A 122 -13.43 -7.63 0.60
CA VAL A 122 -13.69 -6.26 1.07
C VAL A 122 -15.08 -6.19 1.68
N THR A 123 -16.10 -6.75 1.01
CA THR A 123 -17.47 -6.77 1.48
C THR A 123 -17.59 -7.50 2.83
N ALA A 124 -16.88 -8.62 3.00
CA ALA A 124 -16.85 -9.34 4.28
C ALA A 124 -16.28 -8.47 5.42
N LEU A 125 -15.21 -7.73 5.16
CA LEU A 125 -14.55 -6.90 6.18
C LEU A 125 -15.30 -5.61 6.50
N VAL A 126 -15.95 -4.97 5.53
CA VAL A 126 -16.71 -3.73 5.76
C VAL A 126 -18.03 -3.98 6.53
N ALA A 127 -18.40 -5.23 6.80
CA ALA A 127 -19.44 -5.57 7.75
C ALA A 127 -19.07 -5.22 9.21
N LEU A 128 -17.77 -5.07 9.50
CA LEU A 128 -17.29 -4.61 10.81
C LEU A 128 -17.52 -3.11 10.99
N LYS A 129 -17.95 -2.71 12.19
CA LYS A 129 -18.13 -1.30 12.54
C LYS A 129 -16.81 -0.53 12.38
N GLY A 130 -16.86 0.63 11.74
CA GLY A 130 -15.69 1.50 11.54
C GLY A 130 -14.71 1.03 10.46
N VAL A 131 -14.97 -0.09 9.79
CA VAL A 131 -14.14 -0.62 8.70
C VAL A 131 -14.72 -0.22 7.36
N GLY A 132 -14.02 0.68 6.65
CA GLY A 132 -14.30 1.00 5.25
C GLY A 132 -13.30 0.32 4.31
N ALA A 133 -13.43 0.58 3.00
CA ALA A 133 -12.59 -0.02 1.97
C ALA A 133 -11.07 0.12 2.24
N ALA A 134 -10.62 1.27 2.75
CA ALA A 134 -9.21 1.48 3.07
C ALA A 134 -8.72 0.63 4.26
N THR A 135 -9.52 0.48 5.32
CA THR A 135 -9.13 -0.39 6.45
C THR A 135 -9.21 -1.87 6.04
N ALA A 136 -10.21 -2.25 5.25
CA ALA A 136 -10.32 -3.61 4.70
C ALA A 136 -9.11 -3.95 3.81
N SER A 137 -8.70 -3.03 2.94
CA SER A 137 -7.54 -3.23 2.06
C SER A 137 -6.22 -3.33 2.82
N ALA A 138 -6.09 -2.62 3.97
CA ALA A 138 -4.92 -2.75 4.83
C ALA A 138 -4.74 -4.19 5.33
N LEU A 139 -5.82 -4.85 5.76
CA LEU A 139 -5.74 -6.26 6.14
C LEU A 139 -5.48 -7.17 4.93
N LEU A 140 -6.17 -6.95 3.81
CA LEU A 140 -6.03 -7.78 2.61
C LEU A 140 -4.63 -7.69 2.00
N ALA A 141 -3.98 -6.53 2.07
CA ALA A 141 -2.60 -6.34 1.59
C ALA A 141 -1.57 -7.18 2.37
N VAL A 142 -1.85 -7.50 3.64
CA VAL A 142 -1.03 -8.43 4.43
C VAL A 142 -1.41 -9.88 4.15
N MET A 143 -2.72 -10.19 4.01
CA MET A 143 -3.18 -11.56 3.75
C MET A 143 -2.73 -12.09 2.40
N ALA A 144 -2.76 -11.24 1.37
CA ALA A 144 -2.40 -11.63 0.01
C ALA A 144 -1.76 -10.46 -0.77
N PRO A 145 -0.48 -10.15 -0.49
CA PRO A 145 0.24 -9.00 -1.07
C PRO A 145 0.43 -9.08 -2.60
N SER A 146 0.33 -10.26 -3.17
CA SER A 146 0.32 -10.49 -4.62
C SER A 146 -1.02 -10.16 -5.29
N VAL A 147 -2.06 -9.90 -4.51
CA VAL A 147 -3.43 -9.66 -5.01
C VAL A 147 -3.93 -8.27 -4.64
N TYR A 148 -3.75 -7.84 -3.39
CA TYR A 148 -4.36 -6.63 -2.86
C TYR A 148 -3.32 -5.59 -2.47
N PRO A 149 -3.32 -4.40 -3.10
CA PRO A 149 -2.61 -3.24 -2.59
C PRO A 149 -3.38 -2.59 -1.45
N PHE A 150 -2.69 -1.89 -0.55
CA PHE A 150 -3.35 -1.00 0.40
C PHE A 150 -3.96 0.21 -0.33
N PHE A 151 -5.18 0.60 0.03
CA PHE A 151 -5.88 1.73 -0.57
C PHE A 151 -5.45 3.06 0.07
N ASP A 152 -4.60 3.77 -0.63
CA ASP A 152 -4.04 5.06 -0.24
C ASP A 152 -4.41 6.14 -1.27
N GLU A 153 -4.82 7.34 -0.81
CA GLU A 153 -5.22 8.43 -1.71
C GLU A 153 -4.05 9.04 -2.47
N ASP A 154 -2.87 9.15 -1.82
CA ASP A 154 -1.66 9.65 -2.47
C ASP A 154 -1.20 8.73 -3.60
N VAL A 155 -1.45 7.43 -3.46
CA VAL A 155 -1.17 6.44 -4.51
C VAL A 155 -2.23 6.50 -5.61
N ALA A 156 -3.51 6.53 -5.24
CA ALA A 156 -4.62 6.59 -6.19
C ALA A 156 -4.52 7.83 -7.10
N ALA A 157 -4.11 8.97 -6.55
CA ALA A 157 -3.91 10.21 -7.30
C ALA A 157 -2.79 10.14 -8.36
N GLN A 158 -1.91 9.14 -8.30
CA GLN A 158 -0.85 8.91 -9.28
C GLN A 158 -1.25 7.97 -10.42
N VAL A 159 -2.46 7.40 -10.36
CA VAL A 159 -3.00 6.46 -11.34
C VAL A 159 -4.03 7.18 -12.23
N PRO A 160 -3.64 7.65 -13.44
CA PRO A 160 -4.43 8.62 -14.21
C PRO A 160 -5.85 8.16 -14.57
N GLN A 161 -6.06 6.85 -14.80
CA GLN A 161 -7.34 6.29 -15.21
C GLN A 161 -8.39 6.20 -14.11
N LEU A 162 -8.03 6.47 -12.84
CA LEU A 162 -8.95 6.30 -11.71
C LEU A 162 -9.83 7.53 -11.45
N GLY A 163 -9.40 8.71 -11.88
CA GLY A 163 -10.10 9.97 -11.59
C GLY A 163 -10.11 10.32 -10.09
N PRO A 164 -11.02 11.22 -9.66
CA PRO A 164 -11.11 11.66 -8.27
C PRO A 164 -11.33 10.50 -7.29
N VAL A 165 -10.62 10.53 -6.16
CA VAL A 165 -10.69 9.47 -5.14
C VAL A 165 -12.08 9.38 -4.52
N ALA A 166 -12.65 8.19 -4.51
CA ALA A 166 -13.90 7.87 -3.84
C ALA A 166 -13.71 6.68 -2.89
N TRP A 167 -14.04 6.86 -1.61
CA TRP A 167 -13.82 5.86 -0.55
C TRP A 167 -14.88 4.75 -0.56
N THR A 168 -15.12 4.15 -1.72
CA THR A 168 -16.11 3.08 -1.95
C THR A 168 -15.44 1.76 -2.32
N ASN A 169 -16.14 0.64 -2.08
CA ASN A 169 -15.67 -0.69 -2.49
C ASN A 169 -15.49 -0.78 -4.02
N GLY A 170 -16.37 -0.12 -4.79
CA GLY A 170 -16.30 -0.10 -6.25
C GLY A 170 -15.07 0.66 -6.77
N TYR A 171 -14.72 1.78 -6.13
CA TYR A 171 -13.49 2.52 -6.47
C TYR A 171 -12.25 1.71 -6.10
N TYR A 172 -12.24 1.10 -4.89
CA TYR A 172 -11.15 0.23 -4.50
C TYR A 172 -10.93 -0.95 -5.47
N ALA A 173 -12.01 -1.55 -5.97
CA ALA A 173 -11.89 -2.63 -6.95
C ALA A 173 -11.18 -2.17 -8.24
N LYS A 174 -11.48 -0.96 -8.73
CA LYS A 174 -10.79 -0.36 -9.89
C LYS A 174 -9.33 -0.04 -9.57
N TYR A 175 -9.06 0.53 -8.40
CA TYR A 175 -7.71 0.81 -7.91
C TYR A 175 -6.87 -0.47 -7.81
N ALA A 176 -7.39 -1.50 -7.16
CA ALA A 176 -6.69 -2.78 -7.02
C ALA A 176 -6.44 -3.46 -8.38
N ALA A 177 -7.41 -3.39 -9.30
CA ALA A 177 -7.24 -3.91 -10.66
C ALA A 177 -6.12 -3.18 -11.41
N ALA A 178 -6.07 -1.84 -11.34
CA ALA A 178 -5.04 -1.03 -11.99
C ALA A 178 -3.62 -1.33 -11.45
N LEU A 179 -3.48 -1.45 -10.11
CA LEU A 179 -2.17 -1.77 -9.51
C LEU A 179 -1.74 -3.22 -9.80
N ARG A 180 -2.69 -4.17 -9.88
CA ARG A 180 -2.39 -5.55 -10.30
C ARG A 180 -1.94 -5.62 -11.75
N GLU A 181 -2.61 -4.91 -12.64
CA GLU A 181 -2.20 -4.82 -14.04
C GLU A 181 -0.79 -4.22 -14.16
N ARG A 182 -0.54 -3.10 -13.46
CA ARG A 182 0.80 -2.48 -13.44
C ARG A 182 1.85 -3.41 -12.86
N SER A 183 1.55 -4.10 -11.78
CA SER A 183 2.39 -5.13 -11.17
C SER A 183 2.77 -6.24 -12.17
N ALA A 184 1.80 -6.72 -12.95
CA ALA A 184 2.06 -7.75 -13.97
C ALA A 184 2.96 -7.24 -15.09
N GLN A 185 2.72 -6.01 -15.58
CA GLN A 185 3.57 -5.35 -16.58
C GLN A 185 5.02 -5.21 -16.08
N LEU A 186 5.21 -4.68 -14.87
CA LEU A 186 6.54 -4.51 -14.28
C LEU A 186 7.24 -5.85 -14.05
N SER A 187 6.51 -6.86 -13.58
CA SER A 187 7.07 -8.21 -13.40
C SER A 187 7.55 -8.82 -14.73
N ALA A 188 6.82 -8.59 -15.82
CA ALA A 188 7.22 -9.04 -17.14
C ALA A 188 8.48 -8.31 -17.66
N VAL A 189 8.57 -7.00 -17.42
CA VAL A 189 9.72 -6.19 -17.84
C VAL A 189 10.97 -6.50 -17.01
N PHE A 190 10.82 -6.67 -15.70
CA PHE A 190 11.96 -6.88 -14.77
C PHE A 190 12.41 -8.34 -14.71
N GLY A 191 11.61 -9.29 -15.19
CA GLY A 191 11.95 -10.72 -15.14
C GLY A 191 11.82 -11.35 -13.75
N HIS A 192 11.23 -10.67 -12.79
CA HIS A 192 10.95 -11.15 -11.44
C HIS A 192 9.64 -10.59 -10.89
N ALA A 193 9.12 -11.21 -9.82
CA ALA A 193 7.85 -10.80 -9.22
C ALA A 193 7.94 -9.39 -8.61
N PHE A 194 7.05 -8.49 -9.06
CA PHE A 194 6.85 -7.15 -8.51
C PHE A 194 5.39 -7.00 -8.12
N THR A 195 5.07 -7.16 -6.83
CA THR A 195 3.70 -7.30 -6.35
C THR A 195 2.90 -5.98 -6.32
N PRO A 196 1.55 -6.01 -6.32
CA PRO A 196 0.72 -4.81 -6.14
C PRO A 196 1.04 -4.02 -4.88
N VAL A 197 1.45 -4.68 -3.79
CA VAL A 197 1.94 -4.00 -2.57
C VAL A 197 3.26 -3.30 -2.80
N MET A 198 4.17 -3.85 -3.60
CA MET A 198 5.42 -3.16 -3.99
C MET A 198 5.13 -1.93 -4.84
N VAL A 199 4.22 -2.03 -5.81
CA VAL A 199 3.76 -0.88 -6.62
C VAL A 199 3.21 0.21 -5.71
N GLU A 200 2.32 -0.13 -4.78
CA GLU A 200 1.72 0.79 -3.83
C GLU A 200 2.78 1.48 -2.96
N ARG A 201 3.69 0.72 -2.35
CA ARG A 201 4.75 1.26 -1.47
C ARG A 201 5.71 2.19 -2.21
N ALA A 202 6.13 1.83 -3.42
CA ALA A 202 7.02 2.66 -4.24
C ALA A 202 6.37 4.00 -4.59
N LEU A 203 5.11 4.00 -5.04
CA LEU A 203 4.37 5.20 -5.37
C LEU A 203 4.15 6.10 -4.14
N TRP A 204 3.80 5.51 -3.00
CA TRP A 204 3.62 6.25 -1.77
C TRP A 204 4.93 6.90 -1.29
N ALA A 205 6.05 6.15 -1.29
CA ALA A 205 7.35 6.67 -0.89
C ALA A 205 7.79 7.85 -1.77
N THR A 206 7.64 7.71 -3.09
CA THR A 206 7.96 8.78 -4.05
C THR A 206 7.16 10.06 -3.78
N ARG A 207 5.87 9.95 -3.46
CA ARG A 207 5.02 11.10 -3.16
C ARG A 207 5.50 11.84 -1.90
N ARG A 208 5.91 11.11 -0.86
CA ARG A 208 6.40 11.68 0.41
C ARG A 208 7.73 12.42 0.22
N VAL A 209 8.63 11.90 -0.59
CA VAL A 209 9.89 12.57 -0.91
C VAL A 209 9.63 13.87 -1.70
N ALA A 210 8.75 13.82 -2.72
CA ALA A 210 8.42 14.99 -3.53
C ALA A 210 7.80 16.14 -2.72
N THR A 211 6.95 15.83 -1.73
CA THR A 211 6.31 16.85 -0.87
C THR A 211 7.31 17.58 0.03
N ARG A 212 8.44 16.97 0.37
CA ARG A 212 9.51 17.60 1.18
C ARG A 212 10.42 18.53 0.37
N SER A 213 10.47 18.34 -0.94
CA SER A 213 11.34 19.13 -1.84
C SER A 213 10.71 20.44 -2.32
N LEU A 214 9.44 20.69 -1.96
CA LEU A 214 8.77 21.97 -2.25
C LEU A 214 9.07 22.93 -1.09
N PRO A 215 9.69 24.11 -1.34
CA PRO A 215 9.84 25.14 -0.31
C PRO A 215 8.45 25.61 0.14
N ALA A 216 8.35 25.91 1.44
CA ALA A 216 7.15 26.49 2.04
C ALA A 216 6.92 27.94 1.56
#